data_ca267c40cd7467968924792b60a69337
#
_entry.id   ca267c40cd7467968924792b60a69337
#
_cell.length_a   1.000
_cell.length_b   1.000
_cell.length_c   1.000
_cell.angle_alpha   90.00
_cell.angle_beta   90.00
_cell.angle_gamma   90.00
#
_symmetry.space_group_name_H-M   'P 1'
#
loop_
_entity.id
_entity.type
_entity.pdbx_description
1 polymer ?
#
loop_
_entity_poly.entity_id
_entity_poly.type
_entity_poly.pdbx_seq_one_letter_code
_entity_poly.pdbx_strand_id
1 'polypeptide(L)'
;KVGEAFLLFNEIIGKGFDGGNLIAGLGKHFRDVLVSKDPATVQLLEVSAGIKARYAKQAADCQVDFLYEALKIVEQCEMQYKVRMEKRLCIELALITLCQINELKKKI
;
A
#
# COMPACT_ATOMS: atom_id res chain seq x y z
N LYS A 1 -14.02 -4.82 -5.36
CA LYS A 1 -12.64 -4.91 -4.94
C LYS A 1 -12.42 -4.47 -3.51
N VAL A 2 -13.28 -3.57 -3.03
CA VAL A 2 -13.31 -3.27 -1.59
C VAL A 2 -13.64 -4.53 -0.81
N GLY A 3 -14.63 -5.30 -1.30
CA GLY A 3 -14.99 -6.55 -0.65
C GLY A 3 -13.85 -7.55 -0.60
N GLU A 4 -13.11 -7.67 -1.70
CA GLU A 4 -11.95 -8.57 -1.75
C GLU A 4 -10.87 -8.13 -0.77
N ALA A 5 -10.63 -6.82 -0.67
CA ALA A 5 -9.63 -6.29 0.25
C ALA A 5 -10.03 -6.58 1.69
N PHE A 6 -11.30 -6.42 2.05
CA PHE A 6 -11.78 -6.72 3.38
C PHE A 6 -11.65 -8.20 3.73
N LEU A 7 -11.99 -9.07 2.79
CA LEU A 7 -11.87 -10.51 3.01
C LEU A 7 -10.41 -10.92 3.23
N LEU A 8 -9.52 -10.37 2.43
CA LEU A 8 -8.09 -10.64 2.56
C LEU A 8 -7.56 -10.13 3.90
N PHE A 9 -7.95 -8.91 4.28
CA PHE A 9 -7.54 -8.34 5.55
C PHE A 9 -8.04 -9.18 6.73
N ASN A 10 -9.29 -9.61 6.67
CA ASN A 10 -9.87 -10.46 7.71
C ASN A 10 -9.09 -11.77 7.85
N GLU A 11 -8.69 -12.36 6.72
CA GLU A 11 -7.91 -13.58 6.72
C GLU A 11 -6.54 -13.36 7.36
N ILE A 12 -5.87 -12.27 7.03
CA ILE A 12 -4.55 -11.96 7.57
C ILE A 12 -4.64 -11.77 9.09
N ILE A 13 -5.61 -11.02 9.55
CA ILE A 13 -5.79 -10.76 10.99
C ILE A 13 -6.16 -12.06 11.71
N GLY A 14 -6.99 -12.90 11.09
CA GLY A 14 -7.37 -14.17 11.67
C GLY A 14 -6.22 -15.14 11.88
N LYS A 15 -5.13 -14.94 11.12
CA LYS A 15 -3.91 -15.75 11.27
C LYS A 15 -2.95 -15.17 12.31
N GLY A 16 -3.35 -14.11 13.01
CA GLY A 16 -2.55 -13.54 14.09
C GLY A 16 -1.58 -12.45 13.68
N PHE A 17 -1.64 -11.99 12.44
CA PHE A 17 -0.77 -10.91 12.00
C PHE A 17 -1.21 -9.57 12.58
N ASP A 18 -0.25 -8.75 12.94
CA ASP A 18 -0.50 -7.42 13.49
C ASP A 18 -0.89 -6.44 12.38
N GLY A 19 -2.01 -5.73 12.58
CA GLY A 19 -2.48 -4.74 11.61
C GLY A 19 -1.50 -3.58 11.42
N GLY A 20 -0.79 -3.20 12.47
CA GLY A 20 0.25 -2.17 12.36
C GLY A 20 1.37 -2.57 11.42
N ASN A 21 1.77 -3.82 11.48
CA ASN A 21 2.79 -4.34 10.56
C ASN A 21 2.28 -4.38 9.12
N LEU A 22 1.00 -4.68 8.93
CA LEU A 22 0.39 -4.66 7.61
C LEU A 22 0.45 -3.27 6.99
N ILE A 23 0.07 -2.25 7.75
CA ILE A 23 0.09 -0.86 7.26
C ILE A 23 1.52 -0.41 6.95
N ALA A 24 2.46 -0.72 7.84
CA ALA A 24 3.87 -0.39 7.59
C ALA A 24 4.39 -1.08 6.34
N GLY A 25 4.00 -2.34 6.14
CA GLY A 25 4.39 -3.09 4.95
C GLY A 25 3.80 -2.51 3.67
N LEU A 26 2.55 -2.05 3.72
CA LEU A 26 1.93 -1.39 2.57
C LEU A 26 2.67 -0.09 2.23
N GLY A 27 3.03 0.70 3.24
CA GLY A 27 3.78 1.92 3.01
C GLY A 27 5.12 1.66 2.34
N LYS A 28 5.84 0.65 2.83
CA LYS A 28 7.10 0.25 2.24
C LYS A 28 6.90 -0.21 0.79
N HIS A 29 5.85 -0.98 0.54
CA HIS A 29 5.57 -1.46 -0.80
C HIS A 29 5.28 -0.32 -1.77
N PHE A 30 4.43 0.63 -1.39
CA PHE A 30 4.14 1.79 -2.24
C PHE A 30 5.38 2.63 -2.48
N ARG A 31 6.21 2.81 -1.45
CA ARG A 31 7.48 3.52 -1.59
C ARG A 31 8.40 2.79 -2.58
N ASP A 32 8.49 1.47 -2.47
CA ASP A 32 9.35 0.68 -3.35
C ASP A 32 8.86 0.73 -4.80
N VAL A 33 7.53 0.74 -5.01
CA VAL A 33 6.97 0.91 -6.36
C VAL A 33 7.33 2.29 -6.91
N LEU A 34 7.20 3.34 -6.10
CA LEU A 34 7.53 4.70 -6.53
C LEU A 34 9.00 4.82 -6.92
N VAL A 35 9.90 4.27 -6.10
CA VAL A 35 11.34 4.26 -6.38
C VAL A 35 11.63 3.52 -7.68
N SER A 36 10.85 2.51 -7.99
CA SER A 36 11.05 1.67 -9.16
C SER A 36 10.58 2.31 -10.48
N LYS A 37 9.94 3.49 -10.42
CA LYS A 37 9.51 4.19 -11.62
C LYS A 37 10.70 4.79 -12.39
N ASP A 38 11.82 5.02 -11.74
CA ASP A 38 13.01 5.57 -12.37
C ASP A 38 14.09 4.50 -12.40
N PRO A 39 14.65 4.17 -13.59
CA PRO A 39 15.73 3.18 -13.67
C PRO A 39 16.93 3.50 -12.79
N ALA A 40 17.18 4.78 -12.53
CA ALA A 40 18.30 5.17 -11.67
C ALA A 40 18.02 4.84 -10.20
N THR A 41 16.79 5.05 -9.73
CA THR A 41 16.46 4.85 -8.33
C THR A 41 16.04 3.42 -8.00
N VAL A 42 15.63 2.62 -8.97
CA VAL A 42 15.29 1.22 -8.72
C VAL A 42 16.49 0.45 -8.14
N GLN A 43 17.70 0.91 -8.42
CA GLN A 43 18.90 0.29 -7.90
C GLN A 43 19.04 0.46 -6.38
N LEU A 44 18.27 1.38 -5.78
CA LEU A 44 18.28 1.59 -4.33
C LEU A 44 17.56 0.48 -3.59
N LEU A 45 16.77 -0.34 -4.27
CA LEU A 45 16.10 -1.47 -3.61
C LEU A 45 17.10 -2.54 -3.23
N GLU A 46 17.05 -2.98 -1.97
CA GLU A 46 17.93 -4.03 -1.47
C GLU A 46 17.28 -5.39 -1.68
N VAL A 47 17.09 -5.78 -2.93
CA VAL A 47 16.44 -7.03 -3.31
C VAL A 47 17.16 -7.62 -4.52
N SER A 48 16.85 -8.87 -4.84
CA SER A 48 17.45 -9.55 -5.99
C SER A 48 17.08 -8.86 -7.31
N ALA A 49 17.88 -9.12 -8.34
CA ALA A 49 17.62 -8.57 -9.68
C ALA A 49 16.25 -8.98 -10.21
N GLY A 50 15.83 -10.20 -9.95
CA GLY A 50 14.51 -10.68 -10.39
C GLY A 50 13.37 -9.90 -9.72
N ILE A 51 13.52 -9.59 -8.44
CA ILE A 51 12.51 -8.82 -7.72
C ILE A 51 12.52 -7.36 -8.18
N LYS A 52 13.70 -6.79 -8.45
CA LYS A 52 13.79 -5.44 -9.00
C LYS A 52 13.04 -5.34 -10.33
N ALA A 53 13.18 -6.35 -11.19
CA ALA A 53 12.49 -6.37 -12.48
C ALA A 53 10.97 -6.41 -12.30
N ARG A 54 10.48 -7.16 -11.31
CA ARG A 54 9.05 -7.24 -11.01
C ARG A 54 8.51 -5.90 -10.51
N TYR A 55 9.28 -5.22 -9.65
CA TYR A 55 8.90 -3.89 -9.19
C TYR A 55 8.87 -2.88 -10.33
N ALA A 56 9.87 -2.92 -11.21
CA ALA A 56 9.92 -2.02 -12.35
C ALA A 56 8.70 -2.20 -13.26
N LYS A 57 8.30 -3.45 -13.48
CA LYS A 57 7.12 -3.76 -14.31
C LYS A 57 5.84 -3.25 -13.63
N GLN A 58 5.69 -3.49 -12.34
CA GLN A 58 4.53 -3.01 -11.60
C GLN A 58 4.48 -1.49 -11.59
N ALA A 59 5.64 -0.85 -11.42
CA ALA A 59 5.73 0.62 -11.40
C ALA A 59 5.27 1.24 -12.71
N ALA A 60 5.56 0.58 -13.83
CA ALA A 60 5.14 1.08 -15.14
C ALA A 60 3.62 1.13 -15.25
N ASP A 61 2.91 0.25 -14.54
CA ASP A 61 1.45 0.18 -14.58
C ASP A 61 0.78 1.06 -13.54
N CYS A 62 1.55 1.71 -12.66
CA CYS A 62 1.01 2.57 -11.60
C CYS A 62 1.23 4.03 -11.92
N GLN A 63 0.23 4.86 -11.67
CA GLN A 63 0.36 6.30 -11.83
C GLN A 63 1.02 6.91 -10.60
N VAL A 64 1.89 7.90 -10.81
CA VAL A 64 2.58 8.60 -9.74
C VAL A 64 1.59 9.24 -8.77
N ASP A 65 0.52 9.86 -9.30
CA ASP A 65 -0.48 10.51 -8.47
C ASP A 65 -1.13 9.53 -7.49
N PHE A 66 -1.42 8.31 -7.96
CA PHE A 66 -1.98 7.27 -7.09
C PHE A 66 -0.98 6.93 -5.97
N LEU A 67 0.29 6.78 -6.30
CA LEU A 67 1.30 6.41 -5.33
C LEU A 67 1.47 7.48 -4.25
N TYR A 68 1.46 8.76 -4.64
CA TYR A 68 1.53 9.85 -3.66
C TYR A 68 0.34 9.85 -2.73
N GLU A 69 -0.87 9.69 -3.27
CA GLU A 69 -2.07 9.64 -2.45
C GLU A 69 -2.08 8.41 -1.54
N ALA A 70 -1.65 7.27 -2.07
CA ALA A 70 -1.59 6.04 -1.29
C ALA A 70 -0.64 6.19 -0.11
N LEU A 71 0.52 6.80 -0.33
CA LEU A 71 1.50 7.03 0.74
C LEU A 71 0.94 7.96 1.82
N LYS A 72 0.19 9.00 1.43
CA LYS A 72 -0.45 9.90 2.40
C LYS A 72 -1.47 9.16 3.25
N ILE A 73 -2.27 8.29 2.62
CA ILE A 73 -3.29 7.52 3.33
C ILE A 73 -2.66 6.57 4.33
N VAL A 74 -1.60 5.89 3.92
CA VAL A 74 -0.88 4.98 4.82
C VAL A 74 -0.26 5.75 5.98
N GLU A 75 0.36 6.90 5.72
CA GLU A 75 0.94 7.73 6.77
C GLU A 75 -0.09 8.16 7.78
N GLN A 76 -1.25 8.64 7.32
CA GLN A 76 -2.34 9.02 8.21
C GLN A 76 -2.82 7.84 9.05
N CYS A 77 -2.94 6.68 8.41
CA CYS A 77 -3.38 5.47 9.12
C CYS A 77 -2.38 5.10 10.21
N GLU A 78 -1.08 5.15 9.91
CA GLU A 78 -0.06 4.83 10.89
C GLU A 78 -0.12 5.77 12.10
N MET A 79 -0.32 7.06 11.85
CA MET A 79 -0.42 8.04 12.93
C MET A 79 -1.64 7.79 13.81
N GLN A 80 -2.79 7.52 13.19
CA GLN A 80 -4.04 7.30 13.91
C GLN A 80 -4.07 5.94 14.60
N TYR A 81 -3.41 4.95 14.04
CA TYR A 81 -3.41 3.59 14.55
C TYR A 81 -2.92 3.54 15.99
N LYS A 82 -1.94 4.35 16.33
CA LYS A 82 -1.32 4.35 17.64
C LYS A 82 -2.24 4.91 18.72
N VAL A 83 -3.16 5.80 18.36
CA VAL A 83 -3.98 6.53 19.33
C VAL A 83 -5.45 6.12 19.31
N ARG A 84 -5.90 5.42 18.27
CA ARG A 84 -7.31 5.00 18.19
C ARG A 84 -7.56 3.74 19.00
N MET A 85 -8.74 3.68 19.61
CA MET A 85 -9.17 2.48 20.33
C MET A 85 -9.56 1.36 19.35
N GLU A 86 -10.25 1.70 18.27
CA GLU A 86 -10.66 0.72 17.28
C GLU A 86 -9.64 0.65 16.14
N LYS A 87 -8.58 -0.10 16.37
CA LYS A 87 -7.46 -0.18 15.43
C LYS A 87 -7.85 -0.86 14.12
N ARG A 88 -8.72 -1.87 14.18
CA ARG A 88 -9.18 -2.56 12.98
C ARG A 88 -9.94 -1.62 12.05
N LEU A 89 -10.81 -0.78 12.60
CA LEU A 89 -11.56 0.19 11.82
C LEU A 89 -10.63 1.17 11.11
N CYS A 90 -9.57 1.58 11.79
CA CYS A 90 -8.58 2.48 11.21
C CYS A 90 -8.00 1.91 9.92
N ILE A 91 -7.63 0.62 9.94
CA ILE A 91 -7.06 -0.05 8.76
C ILE A 91 -8.12 -0.25 7.69
N GLU A 92 -9.33 -0.62 8.09
CA GLU A 92 -10.42 -0.80 7.12
C GLU A 92 -10.74 0.49 6.37
N LEU A 93 -10.73 1.62 7.07
CA LEU A 93 -10.93 2.93 6.43
C LEU A 93 -9.82 3.24 5.44
N ALA A 94 -8.58 2.91 5.77
CA ALA A 94 -7.46 3.10 4.86
C ALA A 94 -7.64 2.24 3.60
N LEU A 95 -8.04 0.99 3.76
CA LEU A 95 -8.27 0.09 2.62
C LEU A 95 -9.38 0.60 1.72
N ILE A 96 -10.50 1.06 2.31
CA ILE A 96 -11.60 1.63 1.53
C ILE A 96 -11.12 2.82 0.71
N THR A 97 -10.39 3.73 1.35
CA THR A 97 -9.91 4.95 0.69
C THR A 97 -8.94 4.62 -0.45
N LEU A 98 -8.04 3.66 -0.24
CA LEU A 98 -7.12 3.22 -1.29
C LEU A 98 -7.85 2.66 -2.49
N CYS A 99 -8.88 1.84 -2.25
CA CYS A 99 -9.67 1.28 -3.34
C CYS A 99 -10.44 2.35 -4.10
N GLN A 100 -10.99 3.34 -3.39
CA GLN A 100 -11.74 4.43 -4.01
C GLN A 100 -10.84 5.30 -4.89
N ILE A 101 -9.64 5.62 -4.43
CA ILE A 101 -8.70 6.42 -5.20
C ILE A 101 -8.33 5.69 -6.50
N ASN A 102 -8.08 4.39 -6.40
CA ASN A 102 -7.72 3.60 -7.58
C ASN A 102 -8.85 3.60 -8.61
N GLU A 103 -10.10 3.48 -8.17
CA GLU A 103 -11.25 3.52 -9.07
C GLU A 103 -11.42 4.88 -9.73
N LEU A 104 -11.24 5.96 -8.96
CA LEU A 104 -11.35 7.31 -9.50
C LEU A 104 -10.28 7.58 -10.55
N LYS A 105 -9.05 7.14 -10.30
CA LYS A 105 -7.94 7.33 -11.25
C LYS A 105 -8.17 6.56 -12.55
N LYS A 106 -8.83 5.40 -12.47
CA LYS A 106 -9.14 4.62 -13.67
C LYS A 106 -10.20 5.28 -14.56
N LYS A 107 -11.08 6.09 -13.97
CA LYS A 107 -12.15 6.76 -14.72
C LYS A 107 -11.68 8.02 -15.42
N ILE A 108 -10.53 8.53 -15.06
CA ILE A 108 -9.92 9.71 -15.65
C ILE A 108 -8.93 9.31 -16.74
#